data_fd3d641e61ef81d4e8a454a31e93b024
#
_entry.id   fd3d641e61ef81d4e8a454a31e93b024
#
_cell.length_a   1.000
_cell.length_b   1.000
_cell.length_c   1.000
_cell.angle_alpha   90.00
_cell.angle_beta   90.00
_cell.angle_gamma   90.00
#
_symmetry.space_group_name_H-M   'P 1'
#
loop_
_entity.id
_entity.type
_entity.pdbx_description
1 polymer ?
#
loop_
_entity_poly.entity_id
_entity_poly.type
_entity_poly.pdbx_seq_one_letter_code
_entity_poly.pdbx_strand_id
1 'polypeptide(L)'
;MAKKILIATFIIFLVFGCMGHVAMAENPTEAPTSAQEVWSDKSVAIDTGWTLLAAVLVMFMQAGFAMLTAGFSRSKNAGNMLMKNLMDFCFGSIAFWAIGFGLMFGAGNFLFGTSGFFLTDSGGTFSALSWSKVPLECKYFFQLVFCATAATIVAGAMAERTKFVAYILYSIAITAIIYPIVGHWIWGGGWLAELGMWDFAGSTVVHSTGGWLALSGAIMLGPRTGKYAPDGSSNAIPGHNIPLAALGTFILWFGWFGFNPGSTMALVPEIAHIAAATNIAGAAGGIAAMIAAWWMFKKPDVSMALNGVLGGLVSITASCAFVSIGSAIWIGIVGGVLVVLAVYYIDQFLHIDDPVGAIAVHGVCGSWGTLALGLFAQDTFSPGTTGNGLFFGGGVKLLGVQALGVVSVFAWSMATGFLLFYVIKNLVGLRVSREEELRGLDIDEHGMEAYPGFSIFTTQ
;
A
#
# COMPACT_ATOMS: atom_id res chain seq x y z
N MET A 1 9.16 4.32 -32.52
CA MET A 1 7.78 3.95 -32.23
C MET A 1 7.56 2.42 -32.36
N ALA A 2 7.80 1.79 -33.51
CA ALA A 2 7.60 0.35 -33.73
C ALA A 2 8.34 -0.59 -32.75
N LYS A 3 9.61 -0.31 -32.37
CA LYS A 3 10.37 -1.10 -31.40
C LYS A 3 9.78 -1.04 -29.98
N LYS A 4 9.15 0.08 -29.59
CA LYS A 4 8.52 0.25 -28.28
C LYS A 4 7.17 -0.48 -28.19
N ILE A 5 6.43 -0.51 -29.29
CA ILE A 5 5.19 -1.30 -29.41
C ILE A 5 5.51 -2.80 -29.40
N LEU A 6 6.58 -3.23 -30.07
CA LEU A 6 7.00 -4.64 -30.09
C LEU A 6 7.40 -5.15 -28.70
N ILE A 7 8.05 -4.31 -27.85
CA ILE A 7 8.43 -4.69 -26.48
C ILE A 7 7.20 -4.74 -25.57
N ALA A 8 6.28 -3.79 -25.69
CA ALA A 8 5.01 -3.83 -24.96
C ALA A 8 4.17 -5.05 -25.36
N THR A 9 4.12 -5.36 -26.68
CA THR A 9 3.45 -6.56 -27.20
C THR A 9 4.16 -7.84 -26.75
N PHE A 10 5.50 -7.85 -26.66
CA PHE A 10 6.26 -9.00 -26.18
C PHE A 10 6.07 -9.26 -24.68
N ILE A 11 5.97 -8.19 -23.87
CA ILE A 11 5.65 -8.32 -22.43
C ILE A 11 4.19 -8.80 -22.26
N ILE A 12 3.26 -8.30 -23.06
CA ILE A 12 1.89 -8.79 -23.11
C ILE A 12 1.87 -10.26 -23.58
N PHE A 13 2.69 -10.64 -24.57
CA PHE A 13 2.80 -12.03 -25.03
C PHE A 13 3.49 -12.94 -24.00
N LEU A 14 4.44 -12.47 -23.20
CA LEU A 14 5.01 -13.22 -22.08
C LEU A 14 3.99 -13.44 -20.95
N VAL A 15 3.12 -12.45 -20.70
CA VAL A 15 2.02 -12.57 -19.72
C VAL A 15 0.88 -13.46 -20.27
N PHE A 16 0.62 -13.41 -21.59
CA PHE A 16 -0.46 -14.18 -22.23
C PHE A 16 0.02 -15.39 -23.02
N GLY A 17 1.29 -15.48 -23.36
CA GLY A 17 1.85 -16.60 -24.13
C GLY A 17 1.94 -17.93 -23.36
N CYS A 18 1.80 -17.90 -22.03
CA CYS A 18 1.58 -19.10 -21.23
C CYS A 18 0.12 -19.61 -21.30
N MET A 19 -0.78 -18.91 -22.01
CA MET A 19 -2.17 -19.35 -22.20
C MET A 19 -2.34 -20.49 -23.23
N GLY A 20 -1.24 -20.97 -23.83
CA GLY A 20 -1.30 -21.97 -24.91
C GLY A 20 -1.72 -23.39 -24.52
N HIS A 21 -2.00 -23.71 -23.27
CA HIS A 21 -2.52 -25.02 -22.85
C HIS A 21 -3.42 -24.88 -21.62
N VAL A 22 -4.47 -24.08 -21.71
CA VAL A 22 -5.66 -24.36 -20.90
C VAL A 22 -6.42 -25.43 -21.68
N ALA A 23 -6.14 -26.70 -21.41
CA ALA A 23 -7.07 -27.77 -21.73
C ALA A 23 -8.42 -27.35 -21.13
N MET A 24 -9.44 -27.22 -21.96
CA MET A 24 -10.82 -27.13 -21.48
C MET A 24 -11.02 -28.36 -20.61
N ALA A 25 -11.00 -28.18 -19.30
CA ALA A 25 -11.40 -29.24 -18.40
C ALA A 25 -12.84 -29.57 -18.77
N GLU A 26 -13.06 -30.83 -19.18
CA GLU A 26 -14.39 -31.37 -19.32
C GLU A 26 -15.20 -31.06 -18.08
N ASN A 27 -16.43 -30.65 -18.26
CA ASN A 27 -17.38 -30.35 -17.18
C ASN A 27 -17.25 -31.39 -16.08
N PRO A 28 -16.85 -31.03 -14.86
CA PRO A 28 -16.93 -31.97 -13.76
C PRO A 28 -18.41 -32.14 -13.46
N THR A 29 -18.92 -33.30 -13.82
CA THR A 29 -20.15 -33.83 -13.24
C THR A 29 -19.88 -33.99 -11.75
N GLU A 30 -20.56 -33.17 -10.95
CA GLU A 30 -20.54 -33.02 -9.51
C GLU A 30 -19.51 -32.00 -9.03
N ALA A 31 -20.04 -30.79 -8.72
CA ALA A 31 -19.35 -29.84 -7.84
C ALA A 31 -19.04 -30.53 -6.51
N PRO A 32 -17.83 -30.38 -5.94
CA PRO A 32 -17.49 -31.04 -4.69
C PRO A 32 -18.51 -30.65 -3.61
N THR A 33 -19.06 -31.62 -2.94
CA THR A 33 -20.06 -31.54 -1.86
C THR A 33 -19.70 -30.48 -0.83
N SER A 34 -18.39 -30.24 -0.63
CA SER A 34 -17.83 -29.22 0.27
C SER A 34 -18.18 -27.76 -0.08
N ALA A 35 -18.27 -27.40 -1.36
CA ALA A 35 -18.60 -26.02 -1.74
C ALA A 35 -20.09 -25.73 -1.46
N GLN A 36 -20.95 -26.68 -1.74
CA GLN A 36 -22.39 -26.54 -1.54
C GLN A 36 -22.79 -26.53 -0.06
N GLU A 37 -22.09 -27.29 0.78
CA GLU A 37 -22.24 -27.26 2.24
C GLU A 37 -21.76 -25.92 2.83
N VAL A 38 -20.64 -25.38 2.36
CA VAL A 38 -20.14 -24.07 2.80
C VAL A 38 -21.11 -22.94 2.47
N TRP A 39 -21.73 -22.95 1.29
CA TRP A 39 -22.73 -21.95 0.91
C TRP A 39 -24.06 -22.06 1.65
N SER A 40 -24.36 -23.21 2.25
CA SER A 40 -25.55 -23.40 3.08
C SER A 40 -25.39 -22.89 4.53
N ASP A 41 -24.15 -22.63 4.98
CA ASP A 41 -23.88 -22.10 6.31
C ASP A 41 -24.16 -20.59 6.38
N LYS A 42 -25.13 -20.17 7.18
CA LYS A 42 -25.51 -18.77 7.35
C LYS A 42 -24.37 -17.92 7.92
N SER A 43 -23.51 -18.49 8.76
CA SER A 43 -22.35 -17.77 9.31
C SER A 43 -21.36 -17.42 8.22
N VAL A 44 -21.09 -18.36 7.31
CA VAL A 44 -20.21 -18.13 6.13
C VAL A 44 -20.78 -17.06 5.21
N ALA A 45 -22.10 -17.03 5.00
CA ALA A 45 -22.73 -16.00 4.18
C ALA A 45 -22.59 -14.61 4.81
N ILE A 46 -22.74 -14.49 6.13
CA ILE A 46 -22.56 -13.23 6.87
C ILE A 46 -21.09 -12.77 6.81
N ASP A 47 -20.15 -13.68 7.08
CA ASP A 47 -18.72 -13.39 7.01
C ASP A 47 -18.28 -12.98 5.58
N THR A 48 -18.85 -13.63 4.56
CA THR A 48 -18.64 -13.28 3.15
C THR A 48 -19.17 -11.88 2.87
N GLY A 49 -20.37 -11.56 3.31
CA GLY A 49 -20.96 -10.22 3.16
C GLY A 49 -20.11 -9.13 3.82
N TRP A 50 -19.63 -9.37 5.03
CA TRP A 50 -18.71 -8.46 5.74
C TRP A 50 -17.39 -8.28 5.00
N THR A 51 -16.76 -9.38 4.59
CA THR A 51 -15.46 -9.35 3.91
C THR A 51 -15.54 -8.64 2.55
N LEU A 52 -16.62 -8.87 1.80
CA LEU A 52 -16.87 -8.15 0.54
C LEU A 52 -17.11 -6.67 0.75
N LEU A 53 -17.91 -6.29 1.76
CA LEU A 53 -18.11 -4.88 2.12
C LEU A 53 -16.77 -4.23 2.49
N ALA A 54 -15.96 -4.89 3.30
CA ALA A 54 -14.63 -4.43 3.67
C ALA A 54 -13.71 -4.28 2.45
N ALA A 55 -13.70 -5.26 1.55
CA ALA A 55 -12.94 -5.18 0.30
C ALA A 55 -13.38 -3.99 -0.57
N VAL A 56 -14.68 -3.71 -0.69
CA VAL A 56 -15.21 -2.54 -1.42
C VAL A 56 -14.80 -1.23 -0.75
N LEU A 57 -14.80 -1.15 0.59
CA LEU A 57 -14.30 0.02 1.32
C LEU A 57 -12.82 0.26 1.04
N VAL A 58 -12.00 -0.78 1.02
CA VAL A 58 -10.57 -0.68 0.68
C VAL A 58 -10.38 -0.35 -0.81
N MET A 59 -11.16 -0.93 -1.72
CA MET A 59 -11.17 -0.53 -3.13
C MET A 59 -11.46 0.98 -3.28
N PHE A 60 -12.39 1.51 -2.51
CA PHE A 60 -12.71 2.94 -2.53
C PHE A 60 -11.56 3.83 -2.04
N MET A 61 -10.56 3.27 -1.31
CA MET A 61 -9.34 3.99 -1.00
C MET A 61 -8.54 4.38 -2.25
N GLN A 62 -8.72 3.71 -3.39
CA GLN A 62 -8.10 4.14 -4.65
C GLN A 62 -8.60 5.54 -5.07
N ALA A 63 -9.89 5.84 -4.87
CA ALA A 63 -10.40 7.19 -5.04
C ALA A 63 -9.79 8.17 -4.03
N GLY A 64 -9.59 7.73 -2.79
CA GLY A 64 -8.90 8.51 -1.76
C GLY A 64 -7.48 8.87 -2.15
N PHE A 65 -6.67 7.91 -2.59
CA PHE A 65 -5.32 8.14 -3.11
C PHE A 65 -5.32 9.05 -4.33
N ALA A 66 -6.23 8.85 -5.27
CA ALA A 66 -6.36 9.68 -6.45
C ALA A 66 -6.63 11.16 -6.09
N MET A 67 -7.57 11.42 -5.17
CA MET A 67 -7.86 12.78 -4.69
C MET A 67 -6.70 13.39 -3.90
N LEU A 68 -6.11 12.61 -2.99
CA LEU A 68 -4.96 13.05 -2.18
C LEU A 68 -3.76 13.44 -3.06
N THR A 69 -3.36 12.55 -3.97
CA THR A 69 -2.21 12.76 -4.84
C THR A 69 -2.46 13.87 -5.87
N ALA A 70 -3.65 13.95 -6.46
CA ALA A 70 -4.02 15.05 -7.34
C ALA A 70 -3.99 16.40 -6.58
N GLY A 71 -4.55 16.45 -5.37
CA GLY A 71 -4.60 17.67 -4.56
C GLY A 71 -3.21 18.17 -4.15
N PHE A 72 -2.29 17.27 -3.81
CA PHE A 72 -0.89 17.60 -3.45
C PHE A 72 0.03 17.82 -4.65
N SER A 73 -0.41 17.48 -5.86
CA SER A 73 0.33 17.77 -7.10
C SER A 73 -0.04 19.13 -7.67
N ARG A 74 0.78 19.66 -8.60
CA ARG A 74 0.41 20.85 -9.38
C ARG A 74 -0.72 20.53 -10.34
N SER A 75 -1.63 21.49 -10.56
CA SER A 75 -2.86 21.34 -11.37
C SER A 75 -2.65 20.74 -12.76
N LYS A 76 -1.54 21.05 -13.41
CA LYS A 76 -1.14 20.56 -14.74
C LYS A 76 -0.81 19.06 -14.80
N ASN A 77 -0.85 18.37 -13.66
CA ASN A 77 -0.59 16.93 -13.53
C ASN A 77 -1.76 16.18 -12.89
N ALA A 78 -2.88 16.85 -12.62
CA ALA A 78 -4.00 16.26 -11.88
C ALA A 78 -4.63 15.09 -12.66
N GLY A 79 -4.87 15.25 -13.96
CA GLY A 79 -5.38 14.19 -14.84
C GLY A 79 -4.43 13.00 -14.92
N ASN A 80 -3.13 13.24 -14.99
CA ASN A 80 -2.11 12.20 -14.97
C ASN A 80 -2.13 11.40 -13.66
N MET A 81 -2.31 12.06 -12.50
CA MET A 81 -2.41 11.37 -11.23
C MET A 81 -3.69 10.53 -11.13
N LEU A 82 -4.83 11.03 -11.61
CA LEU A 82 -6.08 10.26 -11.67
C LEU A 82 -5.93 9.03 -12.56
N MET A 83 -5.36 9.18 -13.77
CA MET A 83 -5.13 8.07 -14.70
C MET A 83 -4.19 7.02 -14.09
N LYS A 84 -3.12 7.44 -13.41
CA LYS A 84 -2.20 6.54 -12.74
C LYS A 84 -2.90 5.68 -11.69
N ASN A 85 -3.64 6.30 -10.77
CA ASN A 85 -4.35 5.57 -9.71
C ASN A 85 -5.41 4.61 -10.28
N LEU A 86 -6.13 5.00 -11.34
CA LEU A 86 -7.10 4.12 -11.99
C LEU A 86 -6.42 2.91 -12.65
N MET A 87 -5.36 3.16 -13.43
CA MET A 87 -4.67 2.09 -14.16
C MET A 87 -3.85 1.19 -13.26
N ASP A 88 -3.35 1.69 -12.14
CA ASP A 88 -2.72 0.87 -11.10
C ASP A 88 -3.67 -0.24 -10.64
N PHE A 89 -4.89 0.13 -10.29
CA PHE A 89 -5.89 -0.83 -9.87
C PHE A 89 -6.26 -1.81 -11.00
N CYS A 90 -6.43 -1.33 -12.23
CA CYS A 90 -6.79 -2.18 -13.37
C CYS A 90 -5.70 -3.20 -13.71
N PHE A 91 -4.46 -2.74 -13.91
CA PHE A 91 -3.33 -3.63 -14.23
C PHE A 91 -2.95 -4.51 -13.03
N GLY A 92 -2.97 -3.95 -11.82
CA GLY A 92 -2.71 -4.69 -10.59
C GLY A 92 -3.70 -5.81 -10.37
N SER A 93 -4.99 -5.60 -10.64
CA SER A 93 -6.03 -6.64 -10.52
C SER A 93 -5.73 -7.84 -11.40
N ILE A 94 -5.37 -7.61 -12.66
CA ILE A 94 -5.06 -8.69 -13.61
C ILE A 94 -3.75 -9.39 -13.24
N ALA A 95 -2.72 -8.61 -12.89
CA ALA A 95 -1.40 -9.15 -12.56
C ALA A 95 -1.43 -9.98 -11.25
N PHE A 96 -2.16 -9.50 -10.25
CA PHE A 96 -2.33 -10.22 -8.99
C PHE A 96 -3.17 -11.49 -9.17
N TRP A 97 -4.24 -11.44 -9.98
CA TRP A 97 -5.01 -12.64 -10.33
C TRP A 97 -4.16 -13.69 -11.06
N ALA A 98 -3.39 -13.26 -12.05
CA ALA A 98 -2.64 -14.20 -12.88
C ALA A 98 -1.48 -14.84 -12.12
N ILE A 99 -0.74 -14.08 -11.33
CA ILE A 99 0.53 -14.49 -10.72
C ILE A 99 0.56 -14.22 -9.22
N GLY A 100 0.24 -13.00 -8.80
CA GLY A 100 0.52 -12.50 -7.46
C GLY A 100 -0.17 -13.31 -6.36
N PHE A 101 -1.44 -13.67 -6.52
CA PHE A 101 -2.17 -14.42 -5.50
C PHE A 101 -1.60 -15.83 -5.29
N GLY A 102 -1.18 -16.50 -6.37
CA GLY A 102 -0.50 -17.78 -6.29
C GLY A 102 0.86 -17.70 -5.60
N LEU A 103 1.66 -16.67 -5.92
CA LEU A 103 2.94 -16.43 -5.24
C LEU A 103 2.76 -16.11 -3.75
N MET A 104 1.66 -15.44 -3.38
CA MET A 104 1.40 -15.00 -2.01
C MET A 104 0.83 -16.11 -1.12
N PHE A 105 -0.17 -16.85 -1.61
CA PHE A 105 -0.95 -17.78 -0.80
C PHE A 105 -0.97 -19.22 -1.31
N GLY A 106 -0.45 -19.46 -2.50
CA GLY A 106 -0.34 -20.82 -3.05
C GLY A 106 0.61 -21.69 -2.25
N ALA A 107 0.35 -22.98 -2.21
CA ALA A 107 1.29 -23.94 -1.65
C ALA A 107 2.65 -23.79 -2.34
N GLY A 108 3.73 -23.79 -1.55
CA GLY A 108 5.06 -23.50 -2.06
C GLY A 108 6.16 -23.82 -1.04
N ASN A 109 7.14 -22.92 -0.94
CA ASN A 109 8.25 -23.04 0.00
C ASN A 109 8.22 -21.87 1.01
N PHE A 110 9.22 -21.79 1.86
CA PHE A 110 9.30 -20.73 2.89
C PHE A 110 9.48 -19.31 2.33
N LEU A 111 9.80 -19.14 1.04
CA LEU A 111 10.02 -17.85 0.38
C LEU A 111 8.83 -17.37 -0.47
N PHE A 112 8.15 -18.28 -1.18
CA PHE A 112 7.02 -17.94 -2.05
C PHE A 112 6.17 -19.16 -2.41
N GLY A 113 4.91 -18.93 -2.79
CA GLY A 113 4.02 -19.93 -3.36
C GLY A 113 4.43 -20.32 -4.78
N THR A 114 4.21 -21.59 -5.14
CA THR A 114 4.54 -22.14 -6.46
C THR A 114 3.34 -22.72 -7.18
N SER A 115 2.13 -22.53 -6.65
CA SER A 115 0.87 -23.05 -7.15
C SER A 115 -0.25 -22.02 -7.06
N GLY A 116 -1.42 -22.34 -7.59
CA GLY A 116 -2.60 -21.46 -7.50
C GLY A 116 -2.57 -20.26 -8.45
N PHE A 117 -1.73 -20.26 -9.47
CA PHE A 117 -1.72 -19.23 -10.51
C PHE A 117 -3.07 -19.22 -11.25
N PHE A 118 -3.49 -18.04 -11.71
CA PHE A 118 -4.81 -17.81 -12.32
C PHE A 118 -5.98 -18.22 -11.41
N LEU A 119 -5.78 -18.15 -10.10
CA LEU A 119 -6.74 -18.53 -9.06
C LEU A 119 -7.20 -20.00 -9.17
N THR A 120 -6.35 -20.89 -9.69
CA THR A 120 -6.70 -22.32 -9.80
C THR A 120 -6.51 -23.02 -8.45
N ASP A 121 -7.55 -23.72 -7.99
CA ASP A 121 -7.52 -24.52 -6.76
C ASP A 121 -7.69 -26.00 -7.11
N SER A 122 -6.71 -26.82 -6.73
CA SER A 122 -6.73 -28.27 -6.89
C SER A 122 -6.93 -29.00 -5.56
N GLY A 123 -7.53 -28.33 -4.58
CA GLY A 123 -7.73 -28.86 -3.23
C GLY A 123 -6.50 -28.70 -2.35
N GLY A 124 -6.58 -27.79 -1.38
CA GLY A 124 -5.47 -27.49 -0.47
C GLY A 124 -4.38 -26.55 -1.01
N THR A 125 -4.52 -26.06 -2.24
CA THR A 125 -3.59 -25.10 -2.86
C THR A 125 -3.41 -23.85 -2.00
N PHE A 126 -4.48 -23.36 -1.37
CA PHE A 126 -4.49 -22.16 -0.55
C PHE A 126 -4.66 -22.47 0.95
N SER A 127 -3.98 -23.50 1.45
CA SER A 127 -4.05 -23.93 2.86
C SER A 127 -3.69 -22.83 3.87
N ALA A 128 -2.82 -21.89 3.51
CA ALA A 128 -2.49 -20.71 4.32
C ALA A 128 -3.72 -19.82 4.62
N LEU A 129 -4.79 -19.92 3.83
CA LEU A 129 -6.04 -19.18 4.02
C LEU A 129 -7.18 -20.04 4.62
N SER A 130 -6.89 -21.27 5.08
CA SER A 130 -7.90 -22.19 5.62
C SER A 130 -8.52 -21.74 6.96
N TRP A 131 -7.88 -20.79 7.65
CA TRP A 131 -8.39 -20.18 8.88
C TRP A 131 -9.67 -19.37 8.68
N SER A 132 -9.90 -18.81 7.50
CA SER A 132 -11.14 -18.14 7.11
C SER A 132 -11.99 -19.07 6.25
N LYS A 133 -13.32 -19.10 6.53
CA LYS A 133 -14.28 -19.94 5.82
C LYS A 133 -14.95 -19.28 4.63
N VAL A 134 -14.68 -17.97 4.38
CA VAL A 134 -15.24 -17.28 3.22
C VAL A 134 -14.75 -17.90 1.91
N PRO A 135 -15.52 -17.81 0.80
CA PRO A 135 -15.13 -18.34 -0.51
C PRO A 135 -13.78 -17.82 -1.01
N LEU A 136 -13.12 -18.59 -1.85
CA LEU A 136 -11.81 -18.25 -2.39
C LEU A 136 -11.81 -16.92 -3.14
N GLU A 137 -12.83 -16.66 -3.96
CA GLU A 137 -12.97 -15.42 -4.72
C GLU A 137 -13.12 -14.19 -3.79
N CYS A 138 -13.77 -14.36 -2.65
CA CYS A 138 -13.87 -13.33 -1.62
C CYS A 138 -12.50 -13.06 -0.98
N LYS A 139 -11.74 -14.09 -0.63
CA LYS A 139 -10.36 -13.99 -0.13
C LYS A 139 -9.46 -13.29 -1.15
N TYR A 140 -9.54 -13.72 -2.40
CA TYR A 140 -8.79 -13.11 -3.51
C TYR A 140 -9.10 -11.62 -3.63
N PHE A 141 -10.38 -11.24 -3.71
CA PHE A 141 -10.77 -9.84 -3.88
C PHE A 141 -10.32 -8.97 -2.68
N PHE A 142 -10.46 -9.49 -1.46
CA PHE A 142 -9.98 -8.80 -0.27
C PHE A 142 -8.45 -8.59 -0.30
N GLN A 143 -7.69 -9.60 -0.66
CA GLN A 143 -6.22 -9.49 -0.74
C GLN A 143 -5.74 -8.66 -1.94
N LEU A 144 -6.49 -8.65 -3.05
CA LEU A 144 -6.22 -7.81 -4.21
C LEU A 144 -6.20 -6.32 -3.86
N VAL A 145 -7.18 -5.84 -3.10
CA VAL A 145 -7.27 -4.40 -2.77
C VAL A 145 -6.13 -3.94 -1.87
N PHE A 146 -5.54 -4.83 -1.06
CA PHE A 146 -4.33 -4.58 -0.29
C PHE A 146 -3.07 -4.51 -1.18
N CYS A 147 -2.96 -5.44 -2.12
CA CYS A 147 -1.89 -5.47 -3.11
C CYS A 147 -1.88 -4.19 -3.96
N ALA A 148 -3.04 -3.77 -4.46
CA ALA A 148 -3.18 -2.54 -5.22
C ALA A 148 -2.80 -1.31 -4.38
N THR A 149 -3.16 -1.28 -3.09
CA THR A 149 -2.77 -0.20 -2.18
C THR A 149 -1.25 -0.07 -2.08
N ALA A 150 -0.51 -1.17 -1.96
CA ALA A 150 0.95 -1.13 -1.89
C ALA A 150 1.59 -0.53 -3.15
N ALA A 151 1.07 -0.84 -4.34
CA ALA A 151 1.55 -0.29 -5.60
C ALA A 151 1.18 1.20 -5.76
N THR A 152 -0.04 1.59 -5.37
CA THR A 152 -0.53 2.98 -5.43
C THR A 152 0.32 3.92 -4.56
N ILE A 153 0.83 3.48 -3.42
CA ILE A 153 1.70 4.28 -2.54
C ILE A 153 2.92 4.81 -3.30
N VAL A 154 3.49 4.02 -4.19
CA VAL A 154 4.68 4.40 -4.97
C VAL A 154 4.42 5.58 -5.90
N ALA A 155 3.19 5.68 -6.43
CA ALA A 155 2.79 6.75 -7.34
C ALA A 155 2.98 8.15 -6.74
N GLY A 156 2.69 8.30 -5.44
CA GLY A 156 2.76 9.57 -4.74
C GLY A 156 4.17 10.17 -4.73
N ALA A 157 5.17 9.38 -4.35
CA ALA A 157 6.57 9.84 -4.29
C ALA A 157 7.16 10.12 -5.66
N MET A 158 6.64 9.51 -6.71
CA MET A 158 7.12 9.65 -8.09
C MET A 158 6.26 10.59 -8.95
N ALA A 159 5.33 11.32 -8.33
CA ALA A 159 4.40 12.20 -9.01
C ALA A 159 5.08 13.30 -9.84
N GLU A 160 4.38 13.78 -10.87
CA GLU A 160 4.69 14.93 -11.73
C GLU A 160 5.85 14.76 -12.71
N ARG A 161 6.65 13.67 -12.67
CA ARG A 161 7.84 13.51 -13.52
C ARG A 161 8.05 12.09 -14.04
N THR A 162 7.21 11.10 -13.67
CA THR A 162 7.32 9.71 -14.12
C THR A 162 6.54 9.48 -15.40
N LYS A 163 7.15 8.84 -16.39
CA LYS A 163 6.46 8.41 -17.61
C LYS A 163 5.33 7.46 -17.30
N PHE A 164 4.20 7.60 -17.98
CA PHE A 164 3.03 6.76 -17.77
C PHE A 164 3.31 5.28 -18.10
N VAL A 165 4.04 4.99 -19.15
CA VAL A 165 4.46 3.62 -19.50
C VAL A 165 5.33 2.99 -18.40
N ALA A 166 6.26 3.76 -17.83
CA ALA A 166 7.07 3.29 -16.70
C ALA A 166 6.22 2.97 -15.47
N TYR A 167 5.20 3.79 -15.23
CA TYR A 167 4.22 3.58 -14.17
C TYR A 167 3.50 2.24 -14.31
N ILE A 168 2.93 1.95 -15.48
CA ILE A 168 2.24 0.68 -15.75
C ILE A 168 3.16 -0.51 -15.49
N LEU A 169 4.40 -0.45 -15.98
CA LEU A 169 5.36 -1.55 -15.84
C LEU A 169 5.71 -1.83 -14.38
N TYR A 170 5.95 -0.80 -13.57
CA TYR A 170 6.26 -1.05 -12.17
C TYR A 170 5.04 -1.49 -11.35
N SER A 171 3.83 -0.99 -11.66
CA SER A 171 2.60 -1.45 -11.02
C SER A 171 2.40 -2.96 -11.24
N ILE A 172 2.56 -3.43 -12.48
CA ILE A 172 2.49 -4.86 -12.81
C ILE A 172 3.55 -5.66 -12.02
N ALA A 173 4.81 -5.21 -12.02
CA ALA A 173 5.89 -5.94 -11.35
C ALA A 173 5.69 -5.98 -9.81
N ILE A 174 5.23 -4.89 -9.21
CA ILE A 174 4.96 -4.83 -7.77
C ILE A 174 3.83 -5.78 -7.41
N THR A 175 2.71 -5.73 -8.14
CA THR A 175 1.52 -6.52 -7.83
C THR A 175 1.64 -7.99 -8.20
N ALA A 176 2.42 -8.32 -9.24
CA ALA A 176 2.66 -9.71 -9.63
C ALA A 176 3.72 -10.40 -8.77
N ILE A 177 4.78 -9.69 -8.32
CA ILE A 177 5.98 -10.35 -7.77
C ILE A 177 6.41 -9.76 -6.43
N ILE A 178 6.71 -8.45 -6.36
CA ILE A 178 7.45 -7.89 -5.22
C ILE A 178 6.62 -7.93 -3.94
N TYR A 179 5.40 -7.41 -3.99
CA TYR A 179 4.46 -7.42 -2.88
C TYR A 179 4.02 -8.83 -2.48
N PRO A 180 3.64 -9.73 -3.41
CA PRO A 180 3.24 -11.09 -3.09
C PRO A 180 4.29 -11.89 -2.31
N ILE A 181 5.56 -11.70 -2.59
CA ILE A 181 6.64 -12.38 -1.86
C ILE A 181 6.69 -11.91 -0.40
N VAL A 182 6.60 -10.61 -0.14
CA VAL A 182 6.49 -10.08 1.23
C VAL A 182 5.23 -10.61 1.93
N GLY A 183 4.10 -10.60 1.22
CA GLY A 183 2.86 -11.14 1.73
C GLY A 183 2.94 -12.63 2.06
N HIS A 184 3.65 -13.40 1.26
CA HIS A 184 3.91 -14.81 1.54
C HIS A 184 4.72 -15.00 2.82
N TRP A 185 5.77 -14.22 3.02
CA TRP A 185 6.62 -14.30 4.22
C TRP A 185 5.84 -14.14 5.53
N ILE A 186 4.80 -13.30 5.53
CA ILE A 186 4.09 -12.86 6.75
C ILE A 186 2.67 -13.44 6.84
N TRP A 187 1.93 -13.51 5.73
CA TRP A 187 0.53 -13.95 5.69
C TRP A 187 0.33 -15.29 4.96
N GLY A 188 1.24 -15.63 4.05
CA GLY A 188 1.16 -16.87 3.25
C GLY A 188 1.78 -18.11 3.88
N GLY A 189 2.15 -18.04 5.16
CA GLY A 189 2.80 -19.16 5.87
C GLY A 189 4.30 -19.27 5.62
N GLY A 190 4.95 -18.21 5.13
CA GLY A 190 6.40 -18.18 4.91
C GLY A 190 7.21 -17.97 6.19
N TRP A 191 8.52 -17.82 6.04
CA TRP A 191 9.50 -17.88 7.12
C TRP A 191 9.34 -16.86 8.24
N LEU A 192 8.83 -15.65 7.96
CA LEU A 192 8.57 -14.66 9.02
C LEU A 192 7.37 -15.05 9.89
N ALA A 193 6.34 -15.61 9.28
CA ALA A 193 5.19 -16.16 10.00
C ALA A 193 5.61 -17.33 10.90
N GLU A 194 6.47 -18.24 10.39
CA GLU A 194 7.02 -19.36 11.17
C GLU A 194 7.87 -18.88 12.38
N LEU A 195 8.56 -17.76 12.25
CA LEU A 195 9.29 -17.14 13.36
C LEU A 195 8.38 -16.42 14.37
N GLY A 196 7.08 -16.26 14.06
CA GLY A 196 6.10 -15.60 14.92
C GLY A 196 6.02 -14.10 14.70
N MET A 197 6.33 -13.59 13.49
CA MET A 197 6.03 -12.22 13.11
C MET A 197 4.52 -12.03 12.94
N TRP A 198 4.00 -10.95 13.47
CA TRP A 198 2.61 -10.55 13.32
C TRP A 198 2.47 -9.19 12.65
N ASP A 199 1.55 -9.11 11.72
CA ASP A 199 1.12 -7.87 11.08
C ASP A 199 -0.36 -8.04 10.71
N PHE A 200 -1.27 -7.52 11.57
CA PHE A 200 -2.69 -7.83 11.48
C PHE A 200 -3.29 -7.41 10.14
N ALA A 201 -3.02 -6.18 9.72
CA ALA A 201 -3.63 -5.63 8.51
C ALA A 201 -2.62 -4.99 7.54
N GLY A 202 -1.31 -4.97 7.82
CA GLY A 202 -0.31 -4.61 6.81
C GLY A 202 0.50 -3.34 7.04
N SER A 203 0.82 -2.96 8.29
CA SER A 203 1.82 -1.89 8.50
C SER A 203 3.13 -2.16 7.77
N THR A 204 3.60 -3.42 7.79
CA THR A 204 4.78 -3.84 7.03
C THR A 204 4.41 -4.37 5.66
N VAL A 205 3.49 -5.35 5.58
CA VAL A 205 3.17 -6.04 4.31
C VAL A 205 2.74 -5.05 3.23
N VAL A 206 1.88 -4.09 3.56
CA VAL A 206 1.33 -3.13 2.59
C VAL A 206 2.13 -1.83 2.62
N HIS A 207 2.13 -1.17 3.80
CA HIS A 207 2.60 0.22 3.88
C HIS A 207 4.12 0.33 3.81
N SER A 208 4.87 -0.46 4.59
CA SER A 208 6.34 -0.43 4.50
C SER A 208 6.84 -0.89 3.13
N THR A 209 6.25 -1.95 2.56
CA THR A 209 6.61 -2.40 1.21
C THR A 209 6.42 -1.28 0.19
N GLY A 210 5.22 -0.66 0.13
CA GLY A 210 4.95 0.46 -0.77
C GLY A 210 5.85 1.67 -0.50
N GLY A 211 6.04 2.03 0.77
CA GLY A 211 6.84 3.19 1.17
C GLY A 211 8.34 3.07 0.85
N TRP A 212 8.93 1.88 1.00
CA TRP A 212 10.34 1.65 0.66
C TRP A 212 10.55 1.49 -0.85
N LEU A 213 9.58 0.93 -1.58
CA LEU A 213 9.58 0.97 -3.04
C LEU A 213 9.45 2.43 -3.55
N ALA A 214 8.63 3.25 -2.89
CA ALA A 214 8.52 4.68 -3.19
C ALA A 214 9.85 5.41 -2.97
N LEU A 215 10.57 5.08 -1.90
CA LEU A 215 11.91 5.63 -1.63
C LEU A 215 12.90 5.26 -2.74
N SER A 216 13.00 3.98 -3.11
CA SER A 216 13.89 3.54 -4.19
C SER A 216 13.53 4.21 -5.53
N GLY A 217 12.22 4.34 -5.82
CA GLY A 217 11.73 5.02 -7.02
C GLY A 217 12.07 6.51 -7.04
N ALA A 218 11.84 7.22 -5.94
CA ALA A 218 12.18 8.65 -5.83
C ALA A 218 13.67 8.92 -6.02
N ILE A 219 14.55 8.08 -5.45
CA ILE A 219 16.00 8.16 -5.62
C ILE A 219 16.38 7.95 -7.09
N MET A 220 15.86 6.91 -7.74
CA MET A 220 16.18 6.56 -9.13
C MET A 220 15.66 7.57 -10.16
N LEU A 221 14.53 8.22 -9.84
CA LEU A 221 13.87 9.21 -10.69
C LEU A 221 14.50 10.60 -10.55
N GLY A 222 14.97 10.95 -9.35
CA GLY A 222 15.48 12.27 -8.99
C GLY A 222 14.36 13.28 -8.66
N PRO A 223 14.75 14.47 -8.15
CA PRO A 223 13.81 15.49 -7.74
C PRO A 223 13.13 16.18 -8.92
N ARG A 224 11.95 16.78 -8.67
CA ARG A 224 11.26 17.65 -9.64
C ARG A 224 12.14 18.85 -10.02
N THR A 225 11.98 19.30 -11.26
CA THR A 225 12.69 20.47 -11.77
C THR A 225 12.41 21.69 -10.87
N GLY A 226 13.48 22.28 -10.35
CA GLY A 226 13.42 23.45 -9.45
C GLY A 226 13.15 23.10 -7.98
N LYS A 227 13.10 21.83 -7.59
CA LYS A 227 12.89 21.45 -6.18
C LYS A 227 14.04 21.84 -5.27
N TYR A 228 15.27 21.71 -5.73
CA TYR A 228 16.45 22.12 -5.01
C TYR A 228 17.22 23.20 -5.78
N ALA A 229 17.63 24.25 -5.07
CA ALA A 229 18.46 25.31 -5.61
C ALA A 229 19.93 24.87 -5.71
N PRO A 230 20.78 25.60 -6.47
CA PRO A 230 22.20 25.25 -6.59
C PRO A 230 22.99 25.26 -5.27
N ASP A 231 22.52 26.00 -4.27
CA ASP A 231 23.08 26.04 -2.90
C ASP A 231 22.61 24.87 -2.01
N GLY A 232 21.77 23.97 -2.55
CA GLY A 232 21.19 22.83 -1.82
C GLY A 232 19.92 23.17 -1.03
N SER A 233 19.46 24.42 -1.03
CA SER A 233 18.20 24.77 -0.34
C SER A 233 16.98 24.17 -1.05
N SER A 234 16.00 23.71 -0.25
CA SER A 234 14.78 23.13 -0.76
C SER A 234 13.72 24.21 -1.04
N ASN A 235 13.18 24.19 -2.25
CA ASN A 235 12.06 25.04 -2.64
C ASN A 235 10.74 24.34 -2.39
N ALA A 236 9.77 25.05 -1.82
CA ALA A 236 8.41 24.55 -1.69
C ALA A 236 7.74 24.47 -3.08
N ILE A 237 7.19 23.29 -3.40
CA ILE A 237 6.32 23.09 -4.57
C ILE A 237 4.95 22.67 -4.03
N PRO A 238 4.06 23.63 -3.70
CA PRO A 238 2.79 23.33 -3.07
C PRO A 238 1.83 22.61 -4.02
N GLY A 239 0.98 21.77 -3.44
CA GLY A 239 -0.17 21.21 -4.15
C GLY A 239 -1.17 22.29 -4.53
N HIS A 240 -1.90 22.05 -5.60
CA HIS A 240 -2.82 23.05 -6.14
C HIS A 240 -4.18 23.07 -5.45
N ASN A 241 -4.56 22.01 -4.73
CA ASN A 241 -5.91 21.88 -4.17
C ASN A 241 -5.92 21.12 -2.84
N ILE A 242 -5.66 21.85 -1.77
CA ILE A 242 -5.67 21.29 -0.40
C ILE A 242 -7.05 20.75 0.01
N PRO A 243 -8.22 21.38 -0.35
CA PRO A 243 -9.53 20.77 -0.12
C PRO A 243 -9.68 19.39 -0.76
N LEU A 244 -9.16 19.17 -1.97
CA LEU A 244 -9.17 17.87 -2.64
C LEU A 244 -8.30 16.85 -1.91
N ALA A 245 -7.11 17.26 -1.44
CA ALA A 245 -6.24 16.42 -0.63
C ALA A 245 -6.90 16.04 0.71
N ALA A 246 -7.60 16.98 1.34
CA ALA A 246 -8.35 16.72 2.57
C ALA A 246 -9.49 15.72 2.33
N LEU A 247 -10.25 15.87 1.25
CA LEU A 247 -11.28 14.90 0.86
C LEU A 247 -10.67 13.51 0.66
N GLY A 248 -9.53 13.44 -0.05
CA GLY A 248 -8.78 12.19 -0.23
C GLY A 248 -8.41 11.53 1.10
N THR A 249 -7.91 12.31 2.05
CA THR A 249 -7.56 11.81 3.40
C THR A 249 -8.79 11.25 4.13
N PHE A 250 -9.94 11.92 4.08
CA PHE A 250 -11.19 11.40 4.69
C PHE A 250 -11.68 10.13 4.01
N ILE A 251 -11.58 10.02 2.69
CA ILE A 251 -11.92 8.79 1.96
C ILE A 251 -10.99 7.65 2.37
N LEU A 252 -9.68 7.90 2.51
CA LEU A 252 -8.72 6.92 3.01
C LEU A 252 -9.04 6.50 4.44
N TRP A 253 -9.36 7.44 5.34
CA TRP A 253 -9.76 7.13 6.71
C TRP A 253 -11.03 6.28 6.75
N PHE A 254 -12.03 6.63 5.95
CA PHE A 254 -13.27 5.85 5.83
C PHE A 254 -12.98 4.43 5.33
N GLY A 255 -12.15 4.28 4.29
CA GLY A 255 -11.74 2.97 3.78
C GLY A 255 -10.94 2.14 4.78
N TRP A 256 -10.27 2.80 5.75
CA TRP A 256 -9.51 2.10 6.80
C TRP A 256 -10.39 1.26 7.73
N PHE A 257 -11.69 1.55 7.82
CA PHE A 257 -12.64 0.68 8.51
C PHE A 257 -12.91 -0.63 7.75
N GLY A 258 -12.69 -0.65 6.44
CA GLY A 258 -12.58 -1.89 5.66
C GLY A 258 -11.21 -2.54 5.80
N PHE A 259 -10.14 -1.73 5.88
CA PHE A 259 -8.76 -2.20 5.94
C PHE A 259 -8.47 -2.97 7.24
N ASN A 260 -8.61 -2.33 8.39
CA ASN A 260 -8.29 -2.92 9.69
C ASN A 260 -9.40 -3.84 10.20
N PRO A 261 -10.64 -3.39 10.49
CA PRO A 261 -11.70 -4.27 10.92
C PRO A 261 -12.04 -5.39 9.93
N GLY A 262 -11.95 -5.13 8.63
CA GLY A 262 -12.16 -6.13 7.59
C GLY A 262 -11.17 -7.28 7.59
N SER A 263 -9.96 -7.07 8.12
CA SER A 263 -8.91 -8.10 8.19
C SER A 263 -9.25 -9.28 9.13
N THR A 264 -10.33 -9.18 9.92
CA THR A 264 -10.91 -10.35 10.61
C THR A 264 -11.44 -11.39 9.62
N MET A 265 -11.84 -10.97 8.41
CA MET A 265 -12.54 -11.78 7.39
C MET A 265 -13.71 -12.60 7.97
N ALA A 266 -14.33 -12.05 9.02
CA ALA A 266 -15.49 -12.59 9.73
C ALA A 266 -16.22 -11.47 10.46
N LEU A 267 -17.54 -11.51 10.54
CA LEU A 267 -18.33 -10.54 11.30
C LEU A 267 -18.38 -10.95 12.78
N VAL A 268 -17.39 -10.51 13.55
CA VAL A 268 -17.18 -10.85 14.95
C VAL A 268 -17.18 -9.60 15.84
N PRO A 269 -17.50 -9.74 17.16
CA PRO A 269 -17.57 -8.57 18.09
C PRO A 269 -16.27 -7.75 18.16
N GLU A 270 -15.11 -8.37 17.97
CA GLU A 270 -13.79 -7.76 18.03
C GLU A 270 -13.62 -6.62 17.00
N ILE A 271 -14.42 -6.62 15.94
CA ILE A 271 -14.47 -5.55 14.92
C ILE A 271 -14.68 -4.18 15.57
N ALA A 272 -15.54 -4.11 16.61
CA ALA A 272 -15.81 -2.84 17.30
C ALA A 272 -14.56 -2.29 18.00
N HIS A 273 -13.75 -3.14 18.63
CA HIS A 273 -12.49 -2.76 19.25
C HIS A 273 -11.48 -2.31 18.20
N ILE A 274 -11.31 -3.08 17.12
CA ILE A 274 -10.39 -2.77 16.03
C ILE A 274 -10.74 -1.43 15.37
N ALA A 275 -12.03 -1.18 15.14
CA ALA A 275 -12.51 0.09 14.60
C ALA A 275 -12.20 1.27 15.53
N ALA A 276 -12.45 1.11 16.84
CA ALA A 276 -12.17 2.15 17.83
C ALA A 276 -10.66 2.44 17.94
N ALA A 277 -9.81 1.40 17.99
CA ALA A 277 -8.36 1.52 18.02
C ALA A 277 -7.83 2.22 16.74
N THR A 278 -8.37 1.86 15.58
CA THR A 278 -8.02 2.47 14.29
C THR A 278 -8.37 3.95 14.27
N ASN A 279 -9.61 4.29 14.64
CA ASN A 279 -10.09 5.68 14.63
C ASN A 279 -9.29 6.57 15.57
N ILE A 280 -9.05 6.11 16.79
CA ILE A 280 -8.38 6.94 17.80
C ILE A 280 -6.89 7.17 17.47
N ALA A 281 -6.22 6.17 16.87
CA ALA A 281 -4.83 6.31 16.43
C ALA A 281 -4.69 7.31 15.27
N GLY A 282 -5.61 7.28 14.30
CA GLY A 282 -5.66 8.28 13.23
C GLY A 282 -5.85 9.69 13.76
N ALA A 283 -6.83 9.88 14.67
CA ALA A 283 -7.09 11.17 15.31
C ALA A 283 -5.88 11.67 16.12
N ALA A 284 -5.27 10.79 16.92
CA ALA A 284 -4.09 11.12 17.73
C ALA A 284 -2.88 11.50 16.85
N GLY A 285 -2.69 10.78 15.72
CA GLY A 285 -1.65 11.08 14.73
C GLY A 285 -1.82 12.45 14.09
N GLY A 286 -3.05 12.79 13.68
CA GLY A 286 -3.37 14.11 13.10
C GLY A 286 -3.11 15.26 14.08
N ILE A 287 -3.55 15.11 15.35
CA ILE A 287 -3.30 16.10 16.40
C ILE A 287 -1.80 16.25 16.67
N ALA A 288 -1.08 15.15 16.83
CA ALA A 288 0.35 15.17 17.12
C ALA A 288 1.16 15.80 15.98
N ALA A 289 0.84 15.48 14.72
CA ALA A 289 1.47 16.07 13.56
C ALA A 289 1.19 17.58 13.45
N MET A 290 -0.04 17.99 13.69
CA MET A 290 -0.40 19.41 13.73
C MET A 290 0.43 20.17 14.78
N ILE A 291 0.54 19.63 16.01
CA ILE A 291 1.32 20.25 17.10
C ILE A 291 2.82 20.28 16.74
N ALA A 292 3.37 19.16 16.22
CA ALA A 292 4.77 19.09 15.81
C ALA A 292 5.09 20.11 14.70
N ALA A 293 4.25 20.18 13.67
CA ALA A 293 4.39 21.15 12.59
C ALA A 293 4.28 22.58 13.08
N TRP A 294 3.34 22.86 14.00
CA TRP A 294 3.18 24.18 14.58
C TRP A 294 4.42 24.61 15.38
N TRP A 295 4.98 23.67 16.14
CA TRP A 295 6.21 23.95 16.88
C TRP A 295 7.42 24.20 15.97
N MET A 296 7.57 23.39 14.91
CA MET A 296 8.71 23.48 13.97
C MET A 296 8.59 24.66 13.00
N PHE A 297 7.41 24.86 12.41
CA PHE A 297 7.19 25.83 11.31
C PHE A 297 6.45 27.10 11.77
N LYS A 298 6.15 27.22 13.07
CA LYS A 298 5.45 28.35 13.69
C LYS A 298 4.00 28.57 13.23
N LYS A 299 3.46 27.64 12.46
CA LYS A 299 2.05 27.63 12.01
C LYS A 299 1.55 26.19 11.93
N PRO A 300 0.26 25.95 12.26
CA PRO A 300 -0.34 24.62 12.00
C PRO A 300 -0.46 24.41 10.49
N ASP A 301 0.25 23.41 9.97
CA ASP A 301 0.24 23.08 8.54
C ASP A 301 -0.81 22.00 8.25
N VAL A 302 -1.72 22.29 7.30
CA VAL A 302 -2.82 21.38 6.97
C VAL A 302 -2.29 20.12 6.32
N SER A 303 -1.29 20.21 5.44
CA SER A 303 -0.74 19.03 4.75
C SER A 303 -0.06 18.07 5.73
N MET A 304 0.65 18.59 6.72
CA MET A 304 1.24 17.81 7.79
C MET A 304 0.19 17.16 8.68
N ALA A 305 -0.91 17.86 9.00
CA ALA A 305 -2.02 17.28 9.76
C ALA A 305 -2.71 16.15 9.01
N LEU A 306 -2.95 16.29 7.69
CA LEU A 306 -3.51 15.25 6.84
C LEU A 306 -2.59 14.02 6.80
N ASN A 307 -1.30 14.22 6.56
CA ASN A 307 -0.32 13.14 6.60
C ASN A 307 -0.17 12.52 8.00
N GLY A 308 -0.37 13.32 9.07
CA GLY A 308 -0.38 12.83 10.43
C GLY A 308 -1.53 11.88 10.73
N VAL A 309 -2.73 12.17 10.22
CA VAL A 309 -3.86 11.23 10.28
C VAL A 309 -3.49 9.92 9.62
N LEU A 310 -2.97 9.96 8.39
CA LEU A 310 -2.55 8.76 7.66
C LEU A 310 -1.42 8.03 8.38
N GLY A 311 -0.43 8.75 8.92
CA GLY A 311 0.66 8.17 9.71
C GLY A 311 0.18 7.44 10.97
N GLY A 312 -0.82 7.99 11.66
CA GLY A 312 -1.48 7.34 12.79
C GLY A 312 -2.23 6.07 12.39
N LEU A 313 -2.97 6.13 11.28
CA LEU A 313 -3.69 4.98 10.70
C LEU A 313 -2.73 3.87 10.26
N VAL A 314 -1.65 4.21 9.56
CA VAL A 314 -0.59 3.26 9.17
C VAL A 314 0.07 2.63 10.39
N SER A 315 0.38 3.43 11.40
CA SER A 315 1.06 2.98 12.63
C SER A 315 0.24 1.97 13.42
N ILE A 316 -1.09 2.08 13.45
CA ILE A 316 -1.95 1.16 14.21
C ILE A 316 -2.28 -0.12 13.42
N THR A 317 -2.07 -0.14 12.11
CA THR A 317 -2.54 -1.18 11.22
C THR A 317 -2.02 -2.59 11.57
N ALA A 318 -0.77 -2.73 12.02
CA ALA A 318 -0.24 -4.03 12.46
C ALA A 318 -0.82 -4.50 13.80
N SER A 319 -1.18 -3.57 14.69
CA SER A 319 -1.45 -3.87 16.09
C SER A 319 -2.89 -3.63 16.53
N CYS A 320 -3.77 -3.12 15.66
CA CYS A 320 -5.13 -2.67 16.02
C CYS A 320 -6.00 -3.74 16.71
N ALA A 321 -5.74 -5.03 16.47
CA ALA A 321 -6.42 -6.14 17.12
C ALA A 321 -5.77 -6.59 18.43
N PHE A 322 -4.58 -6.10 18.77
CA PHE A 322 -3.73 -6.64 19.82
C PHE A 322 -3.38 -5.65 20.93
N VAL A 323 -3.87 -4.42 20.86
CA VAL A 323 -3.50 -3.35 21.79
C VAL A 323 -4.73 -2.67 22.40
N SER A 324 -4.59 -2.11 23.60
CA SER A 324 -5.66 -1.30 24.22
C SER A 324 -5.85 0.02 23.44
N ILE A 325 -7.02 0.63 23.64
CA ILE A 325 -7.30 2.00 23.10
C ILE A 325 -6.28 3.02 23.60
N GLY A 326 -5.85 2.91 24.87
CA GLY A 326 -4.78 3.76 25.42
C GLY A 326 -3.45 3.58 24.70
N SER A 327 -3.05 2.36 24.38
CA SER A 327 -1.85 2.07 23.57
C SER A 327 -2.02 2.59 22.13
N ALA A 328 -3.20 2.47 21.53
CA ALA A 328 -3.48 2.99 20.20
C ALA A 328 -3.29 4.51 20.10
N ILE A 329 -3.65 5.27 21.15
CA ILE A 329 -3.38 6.72 21.23
C ILE A 329 -1.87 6.98 21.14
N TRP A 330 -1.06 6.30 21.96
CA TRP A 330 0.40 6.49 21.95
C TRP A 330 1.04 6.09 20.62
N ILE A 331 0.60 4.98 20.02
CA ILE A 331 1.06 4.54 18.71
C ILE A 331 0.76 5.60 17.65
N GLY A 332 -0.43 6.18 17.68
CA GLY A 332 -0.84 7.26 16.78
C GLY A 332 -0.04 8.56 17.00
N ILE A 333 0.15 8.98 18.26
CA ILE A 333 0.95 10.18 18.61
C ILE A 333 2.36 10.07 18.03
N VAL A 334 3.05 8.95 18.28
CA VAL A 334 4.41 8.73 17.77
C VAL A 334 4.40 8.72 16.23
N GLY A 335 3.43 8.05 15.58
CA GLY A 335 3.28 8.07 14.13
C GLY A 335 3.11 9.47 13.57
N GLY A 336 2.27 10.31 14.19
CA GLY A 336 2.07 11.70 13.76
C GLY A 336 3.34 12.55 13.86
N VAL A 337 4.10 12.41 14.96
CA VAL A 337 5.39 13.11 15.12
C VAL A 337 6.41 12.61 14.09
N LEU A 338 6.50 11.29 13.90
CA LEU A 338 7.42 10.68 12.95
C LEU A 338 7.18 11.15 11.51
N VAL A 339 5.92 11.31 11.09
CA VAL A 339 5.60 11.85 9.75
C VAL A 339 6.25 13.20 9.55
N VAL A 340 6.06 14.14 10.47
CA VAL A 340 6.59 15.52 10.34
C VAL A 340 8.11 15.52 10.30
N LEU A 341 8.74 14.78 11.23
CA LEU A 341 10.19 14.67 11.29
C LEU A 341 10.77 14.00 10.04
N ALA A 342 10.12 12.91 9.56
CA ALA A 342 10.60 12.17 8.40
C ALA A 342 10.45 12.98 7.10
N VAL A 343 9.30 13.65 6.87
CA VAL A 343 9.13 14.54 5.72
C VAL A 343 10.20 15.62 5.72
N TYR A 344 10.42 16.29 6.86
CA TYR A 344 11.45 17.31 6.98
C TYR A 344 12.86 16.77 6.72
N TYR A 345 13.20 15.63 7.33
CA TYR A 345 14.53 15.03 7.18
C TYR A 345 14.80 14.55 5.75
N ILE A 346 13.85 13.87 5.14
CA ILE A 346 13.94 13.34 3.76
C ILE A 346 14.13 14.49 2.75
N ASP A 347 13.37 15.58 2.93
CA ASP A 347 13.44 16.74 2.04
C ASP A 347 14.71 17.58 2.28
N GLN A 348 14.98 17.98 3.52
CA GLN A 348 16.03 18.95 3.82
C GLN A 348 17.45 18.38 3.88
N PHE A 349 17.59 17.11 4.30
CA PHE A 349 18.91 16.51 4.51
C PHE A 349 19.25 15.44 3.48
N LEU A 350 18.28 14.61 3.09
CA LEU A 350 18.54 13.57 2.08
C LEU A 350 18.34 14.09 0.65
N HIS A 351 17.72 15.26 0.48
CA HIS A 351 17.38 15.84 -0.82
C HIS A 351 16.61 14.88 -1.73
N ILE A 352 15.66 14.14 -1.13
CA ILE A 352 14.76 13.22 -1.84
C ILE A 352 13.40 13.89 -1.94
N ASP A 353 12.95 14.15 -3.16
CA ASP A 353 11.68 14.81 -3.43
C ASP A 353 10.52 13.81 -3.40
N ASP A 354 9.73 13.90 -2.35
CA ASP A 354 8.48 13.15 -2.15
C ASP A 354 7.30 14.13 -2.12
N PRO A 355 6.60 14.31 -3.24
CA PRO A 355 5.55 15.34 -3.37
C PRO A 355 4.40 15.23 -2.36
N VAL A 356 4.08 14.03 -1.90
CA VAL A 356 2.91 13.78 -1.04
C VAL A 356 3.27 13.25 0.36
N GLY A 357 4.56 12.99 0.63
CA GLY A 357 5.00 12.43 1.90
C GLY A 357 4.79 10.92 2.04
N ALA A 358 4.68 10.20 0.91
CA ALA A 358 4.39 8.76 0.91
C ALA A 358 5.45 7.92 1.64
N ILE A 359 6.73 8.29 1.51
CA ILE A 359 7.84 7.60 2.18
C ILE A 359 7.73 7.73 3.70
N ALA A 360 7.45 8.94 4.19
CA ALA A 360 7.29 9.21 5.62
C ALA A 360 6.05 8.50 6.19
N VAL A 361 4.91 8.64 5.52
CA VAL A 361 3.63 8.06 5.95
C VAL A 361 3.67 6.54 5.92
N HIS A 362 4.14 5.93 4.84
CA HIS A 362 4.01 4.49 4.65
C HIS A 362 5.29 3.72 5.01
N GLY A 363 6.46 4.19 4.62
CA GLY A 363 7.75 3.54 4.93
C GLY A 363 8.10 3.65 6.41
N VAL A 364 8.20 4.88 6.91
CA VAL A 364 8.62 5.15 8.29
C VAL A 364 7.53 4.76 9.29
N CYS A 365 6.29 5.22 9.12
CA CYS A 365 5.22 4.89 10.06
C CYS A 365 4.77 3.42 9.96
N GLY A 366 4.91 2.77 8.80
CA GLY A 366 4.67 1.33 8.68
C GLY A 366 5.68 0.51 9.49
N SER A 367 6.95 0.87 9.41
CA SER A 367 8.01 0.26 10.24
C SER A 367 7.75 0.50 11.73
N TRP A 368 7.40 1.73 12.11
CA TRP A 368 7.02 2.04 13.48
C TRP A 368 5.82 1.20 13.94
N GLY A 369 4.75 1.10 13.15
CA GLY A 369 3.56 0.35 13.51
C GLY A 369 3.82 -1.11 13.81
N THR A 370 4.71 -1.74 13.04
CA THR A 370 5.15 -3.12 13.25
C THR A 370 5.99 -3.27 14.53
N LEU A 371 6.92 -2.34 14.78
CA LEU A 371 7.68 -2.32 16.02
C LEU A 371 6.78 -2.05 17.23
N ALA A 372 5.79 -1.17 17.08
CA ALA A 372 4.82 -0.85 18.13
C ALA A 372 4.01 -2.08 18.58
N LEU A 373 3.71 -3.02 17.68
CA LEU A 373 3.11 -4.30 18.08
C LEU A 373 4.03 -5.04 19.07
N GLY A 374 5.31 -5.14 18.78
CA GLY A 374 6.31 -5.77 19.67
C GLY A 374 6.43 -5.07 21.03
N LEU A 375 6.10 -3.79 21.11
CA LEU A 375 6.14 -3.00 22.35
C LEU A 375 4.81 -3.09 23.13
N PHE A 376 3.66 -2.94 22.45
CA PHE A 376 2.37 -2.64 23.06
C PHE A 376 1.38 -3.80 23.02
N ALA A 377 1.67 -4.94 22.40
CA ALA A 377 0.75 -6.09 22.36
C ALA A 377 0.32 -6.52 23.76
N GLN A 378 -0.94 -6.90 23.90
CA GLN A 378 -1.55 -7.37 25.14
C GLN A 378 -2.39 -8.62 24.85
N ASP A 379 -2.02 -9.75 25.42
CA ASP A 379 -2.64 -11.05 25.18
C ASP A 379 -4.17 -11.06 25.48
N THR A 380 -4.61 -10.15 26.34
CA THR A 380 -6.03 -10.01 26.69
C THR A 380 -6.95 -9.64 25.53
N PHE A 381 -6.43 -9.02 24.46
CA PHE A 381 -7.21 -8.64 23.27
C PHE A 381 -7.25 -9.74 22.21
N SER A 382 -6.29 -10.66 22.23
CA SER A 382 -6.23 -11.78 21.29
C SER A 382 -5.50 -12.96 21.95
N PRO A 383 -6.16 -13.63 22.92
CA PRO A 383 -5.55 -14.65 23.75
C PRO A 383 -4.88 -15.78 22.94
N GLY A 384 -3.63 -16.09 23.30
CA GLY A 384 -2.87 -17.17 22.67
C GLY A 384 -2.36 -16.86 21.26
N THR A 385 -2.50 -15.62 20.77
CA THR A 385 -2.05 -15.21 19.45
C THR A 385 -0.65 -14.61 19.50
N THR A 386 -0.51 -13.33 19.88
CA THR A 386 0.79 -12.63 19.90
C THR A 386 1.49 -12.75 21.26
N GLY A 387 0.75 -13.00 22.32
CA GLY A 387 1.21 -12.79 23.70
C GLY A 387 1.37 -11.30 24.02
N ASN A 388 2.10 -11.01 25.09
CA ASN A 388 2.36 -9.64 25.53
C ASN A 388 3.60 -9.05 24.83
N GLY A 389 3.54 -7.76 24.53
CA GLY A 389 4.71 -6.97 24.11
C GLY A 389 5.59 -6.57 25.29
N LEU A 390 6.70 -5.91 24.96
CA LEU A 390 7.73 -5.52 25.93
C LEU A 390 7.16 -4.74 27.13
N PHE A 391 6.30 -3.75 26.87
CA PHE A 391 5.74 -2.89 27.93
C PHE A 391 4.71 -3.57 28.81
N PHE A 392 4.23 -4.77 28.44
CA PHE A 392 3.26 -5.57 29.17
C PHE A 392 3.85 -6.89 29.67
N GLY A 393 5.17 -6.95 29.80
CA GLY A 393 5.86 -8.08 30.44
C GLY A 393 6.15 -9.27 29.51
N GLY A 394 5.98 -9.14 28.20
CA GLY A 394 6.27 -10.20 27.23
C GLY A 394 7.75 -10.37 26.87
N GLY A 395 8.63 -9.52 27.39
CA GLY A 395 10.05 -9.55 27.06
C GLY A 395 10.35 -9.07 25.65
N VAL A 396 11.59 -9.33 25.19
CA VAL A 396 12.09 -8.77 23.92
C VAL A 396 11.85 -9.66 22.69
N LYS A 397 11.33 -10.88 22.88
CA LYS A 397 11.24 -11.87 21.78
C LYS A 397 10.34 -11.37 20.64
N LEU A 398 9.12 -10.95 20.97
CA LEU A 398 8.19 -10.45 19.95
C LEU A 398 8.76 -9.21 19.25
N LEU A 399 9.28 -8.24 20.01
CA LEU A 399 9.92 -7.05 19.43
C LEU A 399 11.09 -7.41 18.50
N GLY A 400 11.91 -8.39 18.87
CA GLY A 400 13.03 -8.88 18.06
C GLY A 400 12.58 -9.47 16.72
N VAL A 401 11.51 -10.26 16.72
CA VAL A 401 10.95 -10.83 15.48
C VAL A 401 10.33 -9.74 14.61
N GLN A 402 9.59 -8.79 15.21
CA GLN A 402 9.04 -7.63 14.49
C GLN A 402 10.15 -6.78 13.85
N ALA A 403 11.24 -6.53 14.57
CA ALA A 403 12.39 -5.80 14.05
C ALA A 403 13.08 -6.54 12.90
N LEU A 404 13.25 -7.87 13.01
CA LEU A 404 13.77 -8.69 11.92
C LEU A 404 12.87 -8.57 10.67
N GLY A 405 11.57 -8.64 10.82
CA GLY A 405 10.62 -8.49 9.72
C GLY A 405 10.71 -7.12 9.05
N VAL A 406 10.75 -6.04 9.85
CA VAL A 406 10.91 -4.66 9.34
C VAL A 406 12.20 -4.53 8.51
N VAL A 407 13.34 -5.01 9.04
CA VAL A 407 14.62 -4.94 8.33
C VAL A 407 14.63 -5.78 7.06
N SER A 408 14.05 -6.98 7.11
CA SER A 408 13.98 -7.89 5.96
C SER A 408 13.13 -7.32 4.82
N VAL A 409 11.96 -6.75 5.16
CA VAL A 409 11.09 -6.12 4.16
C VAL A 409 11.69 -4.82 3.62
N PHE A 410 12.36 -4.03 4.46
CA PHE A 410 13.15 -2.89 4.00
C PHE A 410 14.20 -3.31 2.97
N ALA A 411 15.04 -4.29 3.32
CA ALA A 411 16.10 -4.77 2.45
C ALA A 411 15.55 -5.32 1.12
N TRP A 412 14.49 -6.12 1.18
CA TRP A 412 13.82 -6.67 0.00
C TRP A 412 13.23 -5.57 -0.89
N SER A 413 12.45 -4.66 -0.31
CA SER A 413 11.78 -3.59 -1.09
C SER A 413 12.79 -2.65 -1.71
N MET A 414 13.86 -2.29 -1.00
CA MET A 414 14.92 -1.44 -1.56
C MET A 414 15.69 -2.16 -2.68
N ALA A 415 16.13 -3.39 -2.46
CA ALA A 415 16.89 -4.14 -3.46
C ALA A 415 16.08 -4.39 -4.73
N THR A 416 14.85 -4.89 -4.59
CA THR A 416 13.96 -5.18 -5.72
C THR A 416 13.47 -3.89 -6.39
N GLY A 417 13.22 -2.83 -5.61
CA GLY A 417 12.86 -1.52 -6.13
C GLY A 417 13.96 -0.90 -6.98
N PHE A 418 15.20 -0.87 -6.50
CA PHE A 418 16.34 -0.39 -7.29
C PHE A 418 16.52 -1.20 -8.57
N LEU A 419 16.44 -2.53 -8.49
CA LEU A 419 16.53 -3.39 -9.67
C LEU A 419 15.41 -3.09 -10.67
N LEU A 420 14.18 -3.01 -10.20
CA LEU A 420 13.00 -2.74 -11.01
C LEU A 420 13.12 -1.40 -11.75
N PHE A 421 13.39 -0.33 -11.00
CA PHE A 421 13.50 1.01 -11.60
C PHE A 421 14.72 1.16 -12.49
N TYR A 422 15.83 0.47 -12.19
CA TYR A 422 16.99 0.40 -13.09
C TYR A 422 16.63 -0.28 -14.42
N VAL A 423 15.94 -1.41 -14.39
CA VAL A 423 15.50 -2.12 -15.61
C VAL A 423 14.54 -1.25 -16.41
N ILE A 424 13.51 -0.66 -15.80
CA ILE A 424 12.56 0.23 -16.49
C ILE A 424 13.26 1.45 -17.09
N LYS A 425 14.19 2.05 -16.35
CA LYS A 425 14.99 3.21 -16.84
C LYS A 425 15.73 2.90 -18.12
N ASN A 426 16.30 1.70 -18.24
CA ASN A 426 17.06 1.29 -19.42
C ASN A 426 16.17 0.80 -20.58
N LEU A 427 15.00 0.25 -20.31
CA LEU A 427 14.08 -0.27 -21.33
C LEU A 427 13.25 0.84 -22.01
N VAL A 428 12.55 1.65 -21.20
CA VAL A 428 11.59 2.65 -21.71
C VAL A 428 11.88 4.07 -21.25
N GLY A 429 12.84 4.22 -20.34
CA GLY A 429 13.08 5.48 -19.63
C GLY A 429 12.09 5.65 -18.47
N LEU A 430 12.59 6.14 -17.34
CA LEU A 430 11.79 6.29 -16.13
C LEU A 430 11.12 7.67 -16.04
N ARG A 431 11.85 8.72 -16.46
CA ARG A 431 11.46 10.12 -16.32
C ARG A 431 11.08 10.73 -17.67
N VAL A 432 10.10 11.62 -17.66
CA VAL A 432 9.75 12.49 -18.79
C VAL A 432 10.88 13.50 -19.08
N SER A 433 10.85 14.17 -20.22
CA SER A 433 11.79 15.25 -20.51
C SER A 433 11.52 16.47 -19.61
N ARG A 434 12.50 17.38 -19.53
CA ARG A 434 12.33 18.61 -18.76
C ARG A 434 11.21 19.49 -19.32
N GLU A 435 11.07 19.52 -20.62
CA GLU A 435 10.03 20.28 -21.33
C GLU A 435 8.64 19.75 -21.01
N GLU A 436 8.44 18.42 -21.04
CA GLU A 436 7.18 17.76 -20.67
C GLU A 436 6.85 18.02 -19.20
N GLU A 437 7.85 17.92 -18.29
CA GLU A 437 7.65 18.20 -16.86
C GLU A 437 7.25 19.66 -16.59
N LEU A 438 7.84 20.62 -17.33
CA LEU A 438 7.50 22.03 -17.21
C LEU A 438 6.13 22.36 -17.80
N ARG A 439 5.74 21.73 -18.89
CA ARG A 439 4.42 21.88 -19.51
C ARG A 439 3.31 21.25 -18.67
N GLY A 440 3.55 20.06 -18.16
CA GLY A 440 2.59 19.26 -17.40
C GLY A 440 2.20 17.98 -18.11
N LEU A 441 2.03 16.90 -17.33
CA LEU A 441 1.85 15.55 -17.86
C LEU A 441 0.42 15.28 -18.35
N ASP A 442 -0.55 16.12 -18.01
CA ASP A 442 -1.93 15.99 -18.48
C ASP A 442 -1.99 16.12 -20.00
N ILE A 443 -1.28 17.10 -20.55
CA ILE A 443 -1.24 17.35 -21.99
C ILE A 443 -0.31 16.35 -22.67
N ASP A 444 0.91 16.20 -22.18
CA ASP A 444 1.95 15.45 -22.91
C ASP A 444 1.73 13.93 -22.88
N GLU A 445 1.20 13.39 -21.78
CA GLU A 445 0.96 11.94 -21.64
C GLU A 445 -0.47 11.53 -22.00
N HIS A 446 -1.47 12.44 -21.87
CA HIS A 446 -2.89 12.10 -22.04
C HIS A 446 -3.64 12.96 -23.07
N GLY A 447 -3.04 14.06 -23.55
CA GLY A 447 -3.67 14.93 -24.56
C GLY A 447 -4.89 15.69 -24.04
N MET A 448 -5.02 15.90 -22.71
CA MET A 448 -6.17 16.55 -22.10
C MET A 448 -5.73 17.46 -20.95
N GLU A 449 -6.57 18.42 -20.59
CA GLU A 449 -6.46 19.22 -19.38
C GLU A 449 -7.46 18.72 -18.34
N ALA A 450 -7.01 18.56 -17.08
CA ALA A 450 -7.94 18.19 -15.99
C ALA A 450 -8.94 19.32 -15.67
N TYR A 451 -8.58 20.57 -15.94
CA TYR A 451 -9.37 21.77 -15.65
C TYR A 451 -9.56 22.64 -16.90
N PRO A 452 -10.31 22.15 -17.92
CA PRO A 452 -10.52 22.93 -19.15
C PRO A 452 -11.29 24.23 -18.85
N GLY A 453 -10.82 25.34 -19.39
CA GLY A 453 -11.44 26.66 -19.21
C GLY A 453 -11.10 27.40 -17.92
N PHE A 454 -10.27 26.83 -17.01
CA PHE A 454 -9.68 27.57 -15.91
C PHE A 454 -8.33 28.16 -16.36
N SER A 455 -8.17 29.47 -16.20
CA SER A 455 -6.87 30.12 -16.38
C SER A 455 -5.92 29.64 -15.28
N ILE A 456 -4.98 28.76 -15.62
CA ILE A 456 -3.94 28.37 -14.68
C ILE A 456 -2.90 29.49 -14.68
N PHE A 457 -2.94 30.36 -13.68
CA PHE A 457 -1.84 31.30 -13.45
C PHE A 457 -0.64 30.51 -12.97
N THR A 458 0.29 30.29 -13.88
CA THR A 458 1.62 29.81 -13.52
C THR A 458 2.34 30.94 -12.81
N THR A 459 2.42 30.92 -11.50
CA THR A 459 3.46 31.66 -10.79
C THR A 459 4.79 31.03 -11.23
N GLN A 460 5.56 31.81 -11.99
CA GLN A 460 6.91 31.49 -12.39
C GLN A 460 7.81 31.29 -11.18
#